data_e0c3d4a8c5831df8c7469ff78c98dcf1
#
_entry.id   e0c3d4a8c5831df8c7469ff78c98dcf1
#
_cell.length_a   1.000
_cell.length_b   1.000
_cell.length_c   1.000
_cell.angle_alpha   90.00
_cell.angle_beta   90.00
_cell.angle_gamma   90.00
#
_symmetry.space_group_name_H-M   'P 1'
#
loop_
_entity.id
_entity.type
_entity.pdbx_description
1 polymer ?
#
loop_
_entity_poly.entity_id
_entity_poly.type
_entity_poly.pdbx_seq_one_letter_code
_entity_poly.pdbx_strand_id
1 'polypeptide(L)'
;MKVLIVDDNEDIRGLIRAILESKGHTVAGEADDGEKAVKAFRELKPDAVLLDIIMPGKSGVDVLGELRAMDQSAKIIMVTAVEQDEVNRRLLLIGASGIIYKPFSASDFDQYFAPVRELAAPPRGGAIKRLAAGGLSKCMLKASDATASSWELCEVAVTSGGEAELAKLADLGRETASVHVNVRGGALFSAALVFRADHAGLIAHSFVKGPVYLAEEVRSLEEGLMLEMGNIIVNSLANALFNALKRSAIPSVPMLVKGGAGAVTAALVSCMEPGKPVRIISARLAMRREGRVAGTSVIGVLPEGIAAELDQLGTEG
;
A
#
# COMPACT_ATOMS: atom_id res chain seq x y z
N MET A 1 -4.00 -8.27 -18.75
CA MET A 1 -4.36 -6.85 -18.88
C MET A 1 -4.19 -6.39 -20.30
N LYS A 2 -5.07 -5.49 -20.79
CA LYS A 2 -4.93 -4.79 -22.07
C LYS A 2 -4.12 -3.51 -21.86
N VAL A 3 -3.00 -3.37 -22.52
CA VAL A 3 -2.06 -2.25 -22.31
C VAL A 3 -1.95 -1.40 -23.57
N LEU A 4 -2.03 -0.09 -23.44
CA LEU A 4 -1.70 0.88 -24.48
C LEU A 4 -0.24 1.32 -24.29
N ILE A 5 0.57 1.25 -25.33
CA ILE A 5 1.96 1.69 -25.33
C ILE A 5 2.04 3.02 -26.07
N VAL A 6 2.64 4.04 -25.43
CA VAL A 6 2.80 5.39 -26.00
C VAL A 6 4.25 5.82 -25.90
N ASP A 7 4.93 5.89 -27.03
CA ASP A 7 6.35 6.25 -27.15
C ASP A 7 6.62 6.63 -28.61
N ASP A 8 7.36 7.66 -28.92
CA ASP A 8 7.64 8.06 -30.29
C ASP A 8 8.64 7.12 -30.99
N ASN A 9 9.45 6.40 -30.21
CA ASN A 9 10.44 5.46 -30.72
C ASN A 9 9.83 4.06 -30.93
N GLU A 10 9.86 3.61 -32.18
CA GLU A 10 9.30 2.29 -32.58
C GLU A 10 10.04 1.12 -31.93
N ASP A 11 11.37 1.20 -31.79
CA ASP A 11 12.16 0.13 -31.17
C ASP A 11 11.82 -0.03 -29.70
N ILE A 12 11.57 1.07 -29.00
CA ILE A 12 11.13 1.05 -27.60
C ILE A 12 9.73 0.45 -27.48
N ARG A 13 8.79 0.81 -28.36
CA ARG A 13 7.46 0.19 -28.35
C ARG A 13 7.55 -1.31 -28.61
N GLY A 14 8.39 -1.74 -29.57
CA GLY A 14 8.64 -3.16 -29.86
C GLY A 14 9.22 -3.93 -28.67
N LEU A 15 10.18 -3.34 -27.95
CA LEU A 15 10.77 -3.93 -26.76
C LEU A 15 9.73 -4.06 -25.63
N ILE A 16 8.97 -2.98 -25.35
CA ILE A 16 7.92 -2.99 -24.35
C ILE A 16 6.84 -4.04 -24.68
N ARG A 17 6.43 -4.14 -25.95
CA ARG A 17 5.49 -5.16 -26.42
C ARG A 17 6.00 -6.56 -26.10
N ALA A 18 7.25 -6.88 -26.50
CA ALA A 18 7.84 -8.18 -26.24
C ALA A 18 7.88 -8.53 -24.73
N ILE A 19 8.21 -7.55 -23.88
CA ILE A 19 8.19 -7.72 -22.42
C ILE A 19 6.77 -8.02 -21.93
N LEU A 20 5.77 -7.24 -22.32
CA LEU A 20 4.39 -7.43 -21.89
C LEU A 20 3.81 -8.76 -22.33
N GLU A 21 4.02 -9.14 -23.58
CA GLU A 21 3.55 -10.42 -24.14
C GLU A 21 4.21 -11.62 -23.45
N SER A 22 5.52 -11.54 -23.15
CA SER A 22 6.23 -12.57 -22.39
C SER A 22 5.67 -12.79 -20.99
N LYS A 23 5.00 -11.77 -20.42
CA LYS A 23 4.34 -11.80 -19.12
C LYS A 23 2.83 -12.11 -19.19
N GLY A 24 2.33 -12.46 -20.38
CA GLY A 24 0.92 -12.83 -20.60
C GLY A 24 -0.04 -11.63 -20.64
N HIS A 25 0.45 -10.41 -20.92
CA HIS A 25 -0.38 -9.25 -21.16
C HIS A 25 -0.65 -9.04 -22.64
N THR A 26 -1.74 -8.34 -22.97
CA THR A 26 -2.13 -8.05 -24.34
C THR A 26 -1.89 -6.58 -24.65
N VAL A 27 -1.15 -6.28 -25.70
CA VAL A 27 -1.03 -4.91 -26.21
C VAL A 27 -2.30 -4.56 -26.98
N ALA A 28 -3.11 -3.65 -26.40
CA ALA A 28 -4.37 -3.22 -27.00
C ALA A 28 -4.17 -2.29 -28.21
N GLY A 29 -3.08 -1.53 -28.18
CA GLY A 29 -2.69 -0.62 -29.25
C GLY A 29 -1.39 0.09 -28.93
N GLU A 30 -0.91 0.86 -29.91
CA GLU A 30 0.28 1.70 -29.79
C GLU A 30 -0.02 3.10 -30.32
N ALA A 31 0.66 4.09 -29.76
CA ALA A 31 0.65 5.45 -30.24
C ALA A 31 2.08 6.01 -30.23
N ASP A 32 2.41 6.79 -31.25
CA ASP A 32 3.71 7.42 -31.45
C ASP A 32 3.69 8.92 -31.13
N ASP A 33 2.53 9.44 -30.74
CA ASP A 33 2.35 10.82 -30.29
C ASP A 33 1.20 10.96 -29.27
N GLY A 34 1.16 12.13 -28.61
CA GLY A 34 0.17 12.37 -27.56
C GLY A 34 -1.27 12.49 -28.03
N GLU A 35 -1.54 12.96 -29.26
CA GLU A 35 -2.91 13.06 -29.76
C GLU A 35 -3.48 11.70 -30.09
N LYS A 36 -2.67 10.85 -30.76
CA LYS A 36 -3.01 9.45 -31.02
C LYS A 36 -3.21 8.68 -29.73
N ALA A 37 -2.39 8.94 -28.71
CA ALA A 37 -2.51 8.33 -27.37
C ALA A 37 -3.88 8.61 -26.74
N VAL A 38 -4.32 9.87 -26.73
CA VAL A 38 -5.61 10.28 -26.18
C VAL A 38 -6.77 9.65 -26.95
N LYS A 39 -6.68 9.60 -28.28
CA LYS A 39 -7.68 8.96 -29.14
C LYS A 39 -7.74 7.45 -28.87
N ALA A 40 -6.58 6.77 -28.88
CA ALA A 40 -6.47 5.32 -28.64
C ALA A 40 -6.98 4.94 -27.24
N PHE A 41 -6.70 5.74 -26.20
CA PHE A 41 -7.22 5.52 -24.85
C PHE A 41 -8.74 5.49 -24.83
N ARG A 42 -9.38 6.45 -25.49
CA ARG A 42 -10.85 6.56 -25.55
C ARG A 42 -11.49 5.39 -26.27
N GLU A 43 -10.89 4.97 -27.39
CA GLU A 43 -11.42 3.90 -28.26
C GLU A 43 -11.18 2.51 -27.68
N LEU A 44 -9.97 2.25 -27.17
CA LEU A 44 -9.52 0.91 -26.76
C LEU A 44 -9.85 0.59 -25.29
N LYS A 45 -10.08 1.62 -24.47
CA LYS A 45 -10.30 1.48 -23.00
C LYS A 45 -9.32 0.50 -22.36
N PRO A 46 -8.01 0.78 -22.41
CA PRO A 46 -7.00 -0.13 -21.90
C PRO A 46 -7.06 -0.19 -20.36
N ASP A 47 -6.64 -1.34 -19.80
CA ASP A 47 -6.50 -1.51 -18.36
C ASP A 47 -5.30 -0.72 -17.80
N ALA A 48 -4.28 -0.47 -18.63
CA ALA A 48 -3.10 0.32 -18.28
C ALA A 48 -2.52 1.04 -19.50
N VAL A 49 -1.81 2.15 -19.24
CA VAL A 49 -1.06 2.91 -20.24
C VAL A 49 0.39 2.99 -19.81
N LEU A 50 1.31 2.68 -20.72
CA LEU A 50 2.73 2.99 -20.63
C LEU A 50 2.98 4.24 -21.47
N LEU A 51 3.46 5.31 -20.88
CA LEU A 51 3.49 6.65 -21.48
C LEU A 51 4.87 7.29 -21.35
N ASP A 52 5.52 7.55 -22.47
CA ASP A 52 6.74 8.36 -22.47
C ASP A 52 6.42 9.83 -22.15
N ILE A 53 7.39 10.50 -21.53
CA ILE A 53 7.30 11.94 -21.20
C ILE A 53 7.67 12.77 -22.42
N ILE A 54 8.75 12.40 -23.12
CA ILE A 54 9.35 13.20 -24.18
C ILE A 54 8.87 12.67 -25.53
N MET A 55 7.91 13.35 -26.09
CA MET A 55 7.38 13.03 -27.42
C MET A 55 7.21 14.32 -28.25
N PRO A 56 7.29 14.23 -29.58
CA PRO A 56 6.99 15.37 -30.44
C PRO A 56 5.55 15.86 -30.26
N GLY A 57 5.38 17.19 -30.30
CA GLY A 57 4.07 17.83 -30.17
C GLY A 57 3.60 17.89 -28.72
N LYS A 58 2.67 17.02 -28.35
CA LYS A 58 2.07 16.98 -27.01
C LYS A 58 2.91 16.14 -26.06
N SER A 59 3.38 16.75 -24.96
CA SER A 59 4.20 16.04 -23.96
C SER A 59 3.40 14.94 -23.22
N GLY A 60 4.10 13.90 -22.75
CA GLY A 60 3.46 12.86 -21.93
C GLY A 60 2.88 13.38 -20.62
N VAL A 61 3.37 14.53 -20.10
CA VAL A 61 2.79 15.17 -18.91
C VAL A 61 1.39 15.72 -19.21
N ASP A 62 1.22 16.36 -20.39
CA ASP A 62 -0.08 16.88 -20.82
C ASP A 62 -1.05 15.73 -21.10
N VAL A 63 -0.58 14.67 -21.77
CA VAL A 63 -1.35 13.45 -22.00
C VAL A 63 -1.81 12.82 -20.69
N LEU A 64 -0.92 12.68 -19.69
CA LEU A 64 -1.27 12.16 -18.36
C LEU A 64 -2.44 12.96 -17.76
N GLY A 65 -2.39 14.29 -17.80
CA GLY A 65 -3.46 15.15 -17.29
C GLY A 65 -4.80 14.91 -18.00
N GLU A 66 -4.78 14.77 -19.32
CA GLU A 66 -6.00 14.51 -20.11
C GLU A 66 -6.59 13.12 -19.85
N LEU A 67 -5.75 12.10 -19.80
CA LEU A 67 -6.19 10.74 -19.50
C LEU A 67 -6.79 10.65 -18.08
N ARG A 68 -6.21 11.36 -17.12
CA ARG A 68 -6.76 11.48 -15.76
C ARG A 68 -8.10 12.21 -15.71
N ALA A 69 -8.27 13.23 -16.52
CA ALA A 69 -9.56 13.92 -16.64
C ALA A 69 -10.66 13.04 -17.26
N MET A 70 -10.27 12.09 -18.14
CA MET A 70 -11.21 11.13 -18.76
C MET A 70 -11.54 9.98 -17.81
N ASP A 71 -10.54 9.44 -17.09
CA ASP A 71 -10.69 8.33 -16.16
C ASP A 71 -9.71 8.48 -14.99
N GLN A 72 -10.24 8.83 -13.82
CA GLN A 72 -9.44 8.98 -12.60
C GLN A 72 -8.90 7.65 -12.09
N SER A 73 -9.45 6.52 -12.50
CA SER A 73 -9.04 5.18 -12.08
C SER A 73 -8.01 4.53 -13.02
N ALA A 74 -7.76 5.12 -14.21
CA ALA A 74 -6.85 4.56 -15.20
C ALA A 74 -5.44 4.30 -14.62
N LYS A 75 -4.86 3.17 -14.89
CA LYS A 75 -3.48 2.87 -14.52
C LYS A 75 -2.51 3.43 -15.54
N ILE A 76 -1.85 4.55 -15.21
CA ILE A 76 -0.92 5.23 -16.12
C ILE A 76 0.48 5.19 -15.52
N ILE A 77 1.40 4.48 -16.19
CA ILE A 77 2.79 4.34 -15.80
C ILE A 77 3.64 5.16 -16.78
N MET A 78 4.45 6.07 -16.26
CA MET A 78 5.38 6.85 -17.07
C MET A 78 6.61 6.00 -17.42
N VAL A 79 7.10 6.09 -18.65
CA VAL A 79 8.32 5.41 -19.10
C VAL A 79 9.25 6.47 -19.64
N THR A 80 10.34 6.78 -18.93
CA THR A 80 11.12 7.99 -19.24
C THR A 80 12.63 7.84 -19.00
N ALA A 81 13.41 8.62 -19.75
CA ALA A 81 14.85 8.81 -19.50
C ALA A 81 15.14 9.95 -18.49
N VAL A 82 14.11 10.67 -18.02
CA VAL A 82 14.27 11.80 -17.11
C VAL A 82 14.33 11.32 -15.66
N GLU A 83 15.51 11.36 -15.05
CA GLU A 83 15.76 11.03 -13.65
C GLU A 83 15.89 12.30 -12.80
N GLN A 84 14.80 13.07 -12.64
CA GLN A 84 14.77 14.27 -11.82
C GLN A 84 13.67 14.15 -10.76
N ASP A 85 14.04 14.26 -9.49
CA ASP A 85 13.11 14.10 -8.37
C ASP A 85 11.93 15.09 -8.42
N GLU A 86 12.17 16.31 -8.88
CA GLU A 86 11.13 17.34 -9.05
C GLU A 86 10.09 16.92 -10.10
N VAL A 87 10.55 16.41 -11.25
CA VAL A 87 9.67 15.92 -12.33
C VAL A 87 8.89 14.70 -11.85
N ASN A 88 9.56 13.77 -11.21
CA ASN A 88 8.93 12.55 -10.67
C ASN A 88 7.82 12.87 -9.66
N ARG A 89 8.11 13.77 -8.72
CA ARG A 89 7.13 14.23 -7.73
C ARG A 89 5.92 14.86 -8.42
N ARG A 90 6.16 15.71 -9.43
CA ARG A 90 5.09 16.34 -10.19
C ARG A 90 4.23 15.32 -10.94
N LEU A 91 4.82 14.32 -11.59
CA LEU A 91 4.09 13.25 -12.28
C LEU A 91 3.17 12.48 -11.34
N LEU A 92 3.67 12.11 -10.16
CA LEU A 92 2.89 11.40 -9.15
C LEU A 92 1.74 12.28 -8.60
N LEU A 93 1.96 13.59 -8.43
CA LEU A 93 0.92 14.53 -8.02
C LEU A 93 -0.18 14.71 -9.07
N ILE A 94 0.17 14.69 -10.37
CA ILE A 94 -0.80 14.71 -11.47
C ILE A 94 -1.59 13.41 -11.53
N GLY A 95 -1.05 12.32 -10.97
CA GLY A 95 -1.72 11.04 -10.85
C GLY A 95 -1.08 9.89 -11.62
N ALA A 96 0.19 9.97 -11.98
CA ALA A 96 0.90 8.80 -12.48
C ALA A 96 0.83 7.66 -11.45
N SER A 97 0.59 6.44 -11.93
CA SER A 97 0.53 5.24 -11.08
C SER A 97 1.93 4.70 -10.76
N GLY A 98 2.95 5.18 -11.45
CA GLY A 98 4.34 4.83 -11.26
C GLY A 98 5.23 5.31 -12.39
N ILE A 99 6.54 5.06 -12.27
CA ILE A 99 7.56 5.48 -13.23
C ILE A 99 8.52 4.32 -13.48
N ILE A 100 8.81 4.05 -14.76
CA ILE A 100 9.87 3.15 -15.22
C ILE A 100 10.92 3.99 -15.93
N TYR A 101 12.19 3.82 -15.58
CA TYR A 101 13.28 4.58 -16.19
C TYR A 101 13.91 3.84 -17.36
N LYS A 102 14.23 4.58 -18.42
CA LYS A 102 15.05 4.11 -19.53
C LYS A 102 16.55 4.29 -19.19
N PRO A 103 17.44 3.28 -19.38
CA PRO A 103 17.16 1.94 -19.91
C PRO A 103 16.50 1.03 -18.87
N PHE A 104 15.57 0.20 -19.30
CA PHE A 104 14.81 -0.72 -18.45
C PHE A 104 15.03 -2.18 -18.84
N SER A 105 14.77 -3.06 -17.89
CA SER A 105 14.75 -4.51 -18.03
C SER A 105 13.32 -5.06 -17.89
N ALA A 106 13.11 -6.33 -18.23
CA ALA A 106 11.81 -6.96 -18.04
C ALA A 106 11.34 -6.99 -16.58
N SER A 107 12.27 -7.01 -15.61
CA SER A 107 11.93 -6.98 -14.17
C SER A 107 11.37 -5.65 -13.69
N ASP A 108 11.68 -4.53 -14.38
CA ASP A 108 11.16 -3.22 -13.98
C ASP A 108 9.65 -3.10 -14.22
N PHE A 109 9.11 -3.98 -15.06
CA PHE A 109 7.68 -4.08 -15.33
C PHE A 109 6.94 -4.94 -14.28
N ASP A 110 7.64 -5.81 -13.53
CA ASP A 110 7.01 -6.77 -12.62
C ASP A 110 6.21 -6.07 -11.52
N GLN A 111 6.67 -4.94 -11.03
CA GLN A 111 5.97 -4.17 -10.01
C GLN A 111 4.61 -3.61 -10.50
N TYR A 112 4.48 -3.40 -11.82
CA TYR A 112 3.25 -2.83 -12.41
C TYR A 112 2.40 -3.89 -13.13
N PHE A 113 3.04 -4.89 -13.69
CA PHE A 113 2.44 -5.90 -14.57
C PHE A 113 2.66 -7.34 -14.10
N ALA A 114 3.26 -7.55 -12.94
CA ALA A 114 3.14 -8.86 -12.32
C ALA A 114 1.66 -9.25 -12.36
N PRO A 115 1.31 -10.49 -12.73
CA PRO A 115 -0.04 -10.95 -12.53
C PRO A 115 -0.35 -10.54 -11.09
N VAL A 116 -1.43 -9.78 -10.90
CA VAL A 116 -2.02 -9.67 -9.57
C VAL A 116 -2.09 -11.13 -9.18
N ARG A 117 -1.14 -11.60 -8.35
CA ARG A 117 -1.23 -12.94 -7.78
C ARG A 117 -2.61 -12.91 -7.23
N GLU A 118 -3.50 -13.61 -7.90
CA GLU A 118 -4.90 -13.73 -7.49
C GLU A 118 -4.79 -13.94 -6.01
N LEU A 119 -5.14 -12.90 -5.25
CA LEU A 119 -5.06 -12.93 -3.79
C LEU A 119 -5.75 -14.23 -3.48
N ALA A 120 -4.98 -15.23 -3.09
CA ALA A 120 -5.39 -16.62 -2.98
C ALA A 120 -6.84 -16.58 -2.52
N ALA A 121 -7.74 -17.16 -3.31
CA ALA A 121 -9.18 -16.97 -3.34
C ALA A 121 -9.72 -16.30 -2.07
N PRO A 122 -10.50 -15.23 -2.09
CA PRO A 122 -10.71 -14.30 -0.96
C PRO A 122 -10.81 -15.12 0.33
N PRO A 123 -9.95 -14.88 1.32
CA PRO A 123 -9.71 -15.82 2.40
C PRO A 123 -11.05 -16.29 2.92
N ARG A 124 -11.33 -17.60 2.87
CA ARG A 124 -12.57 -18.18 3.37
C ARG A 124 -12.71 -17.72 4.82
N GLY A 125 -13.54 -16.70 5.05
CA GLY A 125 -13.66 -16.02 6.34
C GLY A 125 -14.67 -14.89 6.25
N GLY A 126 -15.14 -14.41 7.40
CA GLY A 126 -16.14 -13.35 7.49
C GLY A 126 -15.76 -12.06 6.77
N ALA A 127 -16.71 -11.16 6.59
CA ALA A 127 -16.55 -9.90 5.86
C ALA A 127 -15.34 -9.07 6.38
N ILE A 128 -15.17 -9.02 7.69
CA ILE A 128 -14.06 -8.30 8.35
C ILE A 128 -12.71 -8.78 7.84
N LYS A 129 -12.50 -10.11 7.75
CA LYS A 129 -11.23 -10.69 7.29
C LYS A 129 -10.94 -10.31 5.83
N ARG A 130 -11.95 -10.36 4.96
CA ARG A 130 -11.82 -10.00 3.54
C ARG A 130 -11.48 -8.52 3.37
N LEU A 131 -12.17 -7.64 4.11
CA LEU A 131 -11.94 -6.18 4.07
C LEU A 131 -10.55 -5.83 4.59
N ALA A 132 -10.14 -6.39 5.73
CA ALA A 132 -8.81 -6.18 6.30
C ALA A 132 -7.71 -6.65 5.36
N ALA A 133 -7.82 -7.85 4.80
CA ALA A 133 -6.86 -8.38 3.84
C ALA A 133 -6.78 -7.51 2.58
N GLY A 134 -7.91 -7.09 2.02
CA GLY A 134 -7.96 -6.23 0.84
C GLY A 134 -7.33 -4.85 1.06
N GLY A 135 -7.62 -4.21 2.20
CA GLY A 135 -7.05 -2.92 2.56
C GLY A 135 -5.54 -2.99 2.78
N LEU A 136 -5.09 -3.96 3.57
CA LEU A 136 -3.68 -4.14 3.88
C LEU A 136 -2.87 -4.58 2.65
N SER A 137 -3.39 -5.47 1.79
CA SER A 137 -2.70 -5.86 0.56
C SER A 137 -2.46 -4.68 -0.38
N LYS A 138 -3.46 -3.82 -0.56
CA LYS A 138 -3.30 -2.58 -1.35
C LYS A 138 -2.26 -1.64 -0.72
N CYS A 139 -2.22 -1.56 0.61
CA CYS A 139 -1.24 -0.77 1.33
C CYS A 139 0.18 -1.32 1.12
N MET A 140 0.36 -2.65 1.22
CA MET A 140 1.68 -3.28 1.03
C MET A 140 2.22 -3.09 -0.38
N LEU A 141 1.36 -3.15 -1.40
CA LEU A 141 1.76 -2.83 -2.77
C LEU A 141 2.27 -1.39 -2.88
N LYS A 142 1.51 -0.42 -2.36
CA LYS A 142 1.93 1.00 -2.37
C LYS A 142 3.21 1.25 -1.57
N ALA A 143 3.36 0.58 -0.42
CA ALA A 143 4.58 0.68 0.39
C ALA A 143 5.79 0.10 -0.35
N SER A 144 5.63 -1.00 -1.09
CA SER A 144 6.69 -1.58 -1.93
C SER A 144 7.08 -0.64 -3.06
N ASP A 145 6.12 0.04 -3.69
CA ASP A 145 6.37 1.00 -4.77
C ASP A 145 7.08 2.28 -4.26
N ALA A 146 6.73 2.71 -3.05
CA ALA A 146 7.26 3.94 -2.46
C ALA A 146 8.62 3.78 -1.78
N THR A 147 9.03 2.55 -1.46
CA THR A 147 10.24 2.25 -0.69
C THR A 147 11.24 1.42 -1.49
N ALA A 148 12.48 1.35 -1.02
CA ALA A 148 13.50 0.45 -1.59
C ALA A 148 13.39 -0.98 -1.01
N SER A 149 12.18 -1.41 -0.65
CA SER A 149 11.92 -2.70 0.00
C SER A 149 10.62 -3.31 -0.51
N SER A 150 10.50 -4.63 -0.46
CA SER A 150 9.24 -5.31 -0.75
C SER A 150 8.47 -5.55 0.54
N TRP A 151 7.17 -5.24 0.52
CA TRP A 151 6.23 -5.47 1.60
C TRP A 151 5.22 -6.53 1.22
N GLU A 152 4.97 -7.46 2.09
CA GLU A 152 4.08 -8.60 1.86
C GLU A 152 3.11 -8.78 3.03
N LEU A 153 1.83 -9.00 2.73
CA LEU A 153 0.85 -9.46 3.70
C LEU A 153 0.91 -10.98 3.79
N CYS A 154 1.36 -11.51 4.91
CA CYS A 154 1.54 -12.95 5.10
C CYS A 154 0.28 -13.64 5.57
N GLU A 155 -0.45 -13.03 6.51
CA GLU A 155 -1.63 -13.63 7.11
C GLU A 155 -2.58 -12.58 7.68
N VAL A 156 -3.87 -12.86 7.67
CA VAL A 156 -4.90 -12.11 8.40
C VAL A 156 -5.79 -13.09 9.20
N ALA A 157 -5.97 -12.82 10.46
CA ALA A 157 -6.90 -13.53 11.31
C ALA A 157 -7.86 -12.54 11.99
N VAL A 158 -9.05 -13.03 12.32
CA VAL A 158 -10.07 -12.30 13.08
C VAL A 158 -10.58 -13.24 14.18
N THR A 159 -10.43 -12.81 15.42
CA THR A 159 -10.81 -13.59 16.59
C THR A 159 -11.65 -12.73 17.53
N SER A 160 -12.51 -13.36 18.33
CA SER A 160 -13.12 -12.70 19.48
C SER A 160 -12.23 -12.91 20.69
N GLY A 161 -12.01 -11.86 21.48
CA GLY A 161 -11.12 -11.97 22.62
C GLY A 161 -11.12 -10.73 23.49
N GLY A 162 -10.12 -10.65 24.36
CA GLY A 162 -9.89 -9.56 25.29
C GLY A 162 -8.40 -9.32 25.50
N GLU A 163 -8.05 -8.74 26.63
CA GLU A 163 -6.67 -8.33 26.98
C GLU A 163 -5.64 -9.48 26.89
N ALA A 164 -6.02 -10.67 27.38
CA ALA A 164 -5.13 -11.84 27.35
C ALA A 164 -4.75 -12.28 25.92
N GLU A 165 -5.68 -12.17 24.96
CA GLU A 165 -5.43 -12.50 23.57
C GLU A 165 -4.58 -11.41 22.90
N LEU A 166 -4.83 -10.14 23.21
CA LEU A 166 -4.04 -9.02 22.74
C LEU A 166 -2.59 -9.12 23.23
N ALA A 167 -2.38 -9.50 24.50
CA ALA A 167 -1.04 -9.68 25.06
C ALA A 167 -0.24 -10.76 24.31
N LYS A 168 -0.87 -11.87 23.94
CA LYS A 168 -0.22 -12.90 23.11
C LYS A 168 0.14 -12.41 21.72
N LEU A 169 -0.74 -11.63 21.09
CA LEU A 169 -0.49 -11.10 19.76
C LEU A 169 0.57 -9.98 19.76
N ALA A 170 0.68 -9.22 20.84
CA ALA A 170 1.68 -8.18 21.02
C ALA A 170 3.06 -8.73 21.43
N ASP A 171 3.15 -9.99 21.88
CA ASP A 171 4.41 -10.61 22.25
C ASP A 171 5.14 -11.16 21.03
N LEU A 172 6.20 -10.49 20.61
CA LEU A 172 7.08 -10.91 19.53
C LEU A 172 8.35 -11.65 20.02
N GLY A 173 8.34 -12.10 21.28
CA GLY A 173 9.44 -12.86 21.92
C GLY A 173 10.68 -12.02 22.26
N ARG A 174 10.65 -10.69 22.08
CA ARG A 174 11.70 -9.71 22.39
C ARG A 174 11.10 -8.36 22.74
N GLU A 175 11.94 -7.36 23.02
CA GLU A 175 11.49 -6.00 23.24
C GLU A 175 10.64 -5.52 22.04
N THR A 176 9.42 -5.14 22.34
CA THR A 176 8.41 -4.78 21.34
C THR A 176 8.13 -3.30 21.41
N ALA A 177 7.96 -2.69 20.26
CA ALA A 177 7.47 -1.33 20.10
C ALA A 177 6.28 -1.33 19.14
N SER A 178 5.50 -0.25 19.17
CA SER A 178 4.34 -0.13 18.29
C SER A 178 3.99 1.31 17.99
N VAL A 179 3.37 1.52 16.84
CA VAL A 179 2.72 2.79 16.49
C VAL A 179 1.22 2.62 16.60
N HIS A 180 0.61 3.37 17.50
CA HIS A 180 -0.81 3.35 17.78
C HIS A 180 -1.54 4.48 17.09
N VAL A 181 -2.72 4.17 16.55
CA VAL A 181 -3.67 5.14 16.01
C VAL A 181 -5.07 4.74 16.46
N ASN A 182 -5.78 5.69 17.05
CA ASN A 182 -7.18 5.56 17.38
C ASN A 182 -8.01 6.18 16.26
N VAL A 183 -9.04 5.50 15.81
CA VAL A 183 -9.89 5.95 14.71
C VAL A 183 -11.33 6.07 15.16
N ARG A 184 -11.94 7.23 14.93
CA ARG A 184 -13.36 7.49 15.19
C ARG A 184 -14.15 7.35 13.89
N GLY A 185 -15.21 6.52 13.92
CA GLY A 185 -16.06 6.28 12.75
C GLY A 185 -17.45 5.80 13.17
N GLY A 186 -18.08 6.49 14.12
CA GLY A 186 -19.33 6.05 14.78
C GLY A 186 -19.09 5.20 16.03
N ALA A 187 -17.91 4.60 16.17
CA ALA A 187 -17.37 4.00 17.39
C ALA A 187 -15.84 4.15 17.37
N LEU A 188 -15.20 3.88 18.49
CA LEU A 188 -13.76 3.95 18.62
C LEU A 188 -13.14 2.63 18.18
N PHE A 189 -12.30 2.68 17.15
CA PHE A 189 -11.46 1.60 16.68
C PHE A 189 -10.02 1.93 17.07
N SER A 190 -9.36 1.03 17.78
CA SER A 190 -7.95 1.18 18.16
C SER A 190 -7.11 0.20 17.36
N ALA A 191 -6.02 0.65 16.77
CA ALA A 191 -5.12 -0.24 16.08
C ALA A 191 -3.66 0.18 16.22
N ALA A 192 -2.77 -0.81 16.09
CA ALA A 192 -1.34 -0.62 16.20
C ALA A 192 -0.58 -1.41 15.13
N LEU A 193 0.48 -0.79 14.62
CA LEU A 193 1.56 -1.50 13.95
C LEU A 193 2.57 -1.91 15.02
N VAL A 194 2.74 -3.21 15.22
CA VAL A 194 3.61 -3.80 16.24
C VAL A 194 4.84 -4.40 15.60
N PHE A 195 6.01 -4.14 16.14
CA PHE A 195 7.29 -4.61 15.61
C PHE A 195 8.32 -4.82 16.73
N ARG A 196 9.33 -5.59 16.46
CA ARG A 196 10.46 -5.74 17.37
C ARG A 196 11.30 -4.46 17.38
N ALA A 197 11.73 -4.00 18.55
CA ALA A 197 12.50 -2.77 18.68
C ALA A 197 13.81 -2.79 17.87
N ASP A 198 14.47 -3.97 17.76
CA ASP A 198 15.67 -4.17 16.96
C ASP A 198 15.43 -4.14 15.44
N HIS A 199 14.20 -4.20 14.98
CA HIS A 199 13.83 -4.05 13.58
C HIS A 199 13.47 -2.60 13.18
N ALA A 200 13.29 -1.69 14.14
CA ALA A 200 12.84 -0.33 13.88
C ALA A 200 13.72 0.40 12.85
N GLY A 201 15.04 0.35 13.02
CA GLY A 201 15.99 0.95 12.08
C GLY A 201 15.88 0.35 10.67
N LEU A 202 15.79 -0.98 10.54
CA LEU A 202 15.64 -1.63 9.24
C LEU A 202 14.35 -1.19 8.52
N ILE A 203 13.26 -1.07 9.27
CA ILE A 203 11.96 -0.63 8.76
C ILE A 203 12.02 0.85 8.37
N ALA A 204 12.52 1.73 9.24
CA ALA A 204 12.63 3.17 8.96
C ALA A 204 13.53 3.45 7.75
N HIS A 205 14.67 2.78 7.66
CA HIS A 205 15.60 2.93 6.54
C HIS A 205 15.02 2.43 5.21
N SER A 206 13.95 1.63 5.23
CA SER A 206 13.28 1.23 3.99
C SER A 206 12.74 2.42 3.19
N PHE A 207 12.44 3.54 3.86
CA PHE A 207 11.93 4.79 3.25
C PHE A 207 13.01 5.77 2.81
N VAL A 208 14.25 5.59 3.28
CA VAL A 208 15.34 6.49 2.93
C VAL A 208 16.08 5.94 1.72
N LYS A 209 16.02 6.68 0.59
CA LYS A 209 16.85 6.41 -0.59
C LYS A 209 18.17 7.16 -0.41
N GLY A 210 19.23 6.45 -0.05
CA GLY A 210 20.59 7.00 0.06
C GLY A 210 21.29 6.72 1.39
N PRO A 211 22.60 6.99 1.49
CA PRO A 211 23.37 6.80 2.72
C PRO A 211 23.01 7.88 3.75
N VAL A 212 22.67 7.46 4.96
CA VAL A 212 22.38 8.35 6.10
C VAL A 212 23.65 8.51 6.93
N TYR A 213 24.15 9.74 7.08
CA TYR A 213 25.52 9.99 7.56
C TYR A 213 25.67 10.45 9.02
N LEU A 214 24.61 10.73 9.80
CA LEU A 214 24.73 11.25 11.17
C LEU A 214 23.84 10.55 12.19
N ALA A 215 24.42 10.06 13.29
CA ALA A 215 23.75 9.15 14.25
C ALA A 215 22.64 9.79 15.11
N GLU A 216 22.68 11.08 15.40
CA GLU A 216 21.65 11.76 16.21
C GLU A 216 20.46 12.24 15.38
N GLU A 217 20.69 12.77 14.18
CA GLU A 217 19.63 13.11 13.23
C GLU A 217 18.88 11.86 12.75
N VAL A 218 19.56 10.71 12.69
CA VAL A 218 18.98 9.40 12.31
C VAL A 218 17.88 8.96 13.27
N ARG A 219 18.07 9.10 14.60
CA ARG A 219 17.07 8.62 15.57
C ARG A 219 15.75 9.39 15.51
N SER A 220 15.80 10.70 15.40
CA SER A 220 14.57 11.50 15.27
C SER A 220 13.88 11.25 13.92
N LEU A 221 14.66 11.05 12.87
CA LEU A 221 14.14 10.68 11.55
C LEU A 221 13.51 9.28 11.57
N GLU A 222 14.15 8.30 12.22
CA GLU A 222 13.62 6.94 12.37
C GLU A 222 12.26 6.94 13.09
N GLU A 223 12.14 7.65 14.19
CA GLU A 223 10.86 7.75 14.91
C GLU A 223 9.78 8.41 14.06
N GLY A 224 10.10 9.49 13.36
CA GLY A 224 9.17 10.15 12.43
C GLY A 224 8.71 9.24 11.31
N LEU A 225 9.61 8.50 10.69
CA LEU A 225 9.31 7.53 9.63
C LEU A 225 8.46 6.37 10.14
N MET A 226 8.73 5.88 11.36
CA MET A 226 7.94 4.82 11.98
C MET A 226 6.50 5.28 12.27
N LEU A 227 6.35 6.51 12.79
CA LEU A 227 5.03 7.11 13.03
C LEU A 227 4.24 7.24 11.73
N GLU A 228 4.88 7.75 10.68
CA GLU A 228 4.23 7.91 9.37
C GLU A 228 3.83 6.56 8.76
N MET A 229 4.71 5.56 8.82
CA MET A 229 4.39 4.23 8.33
C MET A 229 3.25 3.58 9.11
N GLY A 230 3.30 3.63 10.44
CA GLY A 230 2.23 3.11 11.28
C GLY A 230 0.90 3.77 10.95
N ASN A 231 0.92 5.09 10.76
CA ASN A 231 -0.24 5.87 10.34
C ASN A 231 -0.81 5.39 9.00
N ILE A 232 0.02 5.24 7.98
CA ILE A 232 -0.39 4.77 6.65
C ILE A 232 -1.02 3.37 6.71
N ILE A 233 -0.35 2.43 7.39
CA ILE A 233 -0.80 1.03 7.45
C ILE A 233 -2.10 0.91 8.25
N VAL A 234 -2.17 1.54 9.44
CA VAL A 234 -3.37 1.48 10.29
C VAL A 234 -4.55 2.17 9.60
N ASN A 235 -4.34 3.32 8.97
CA ASN A 235 -5.40 4.00 8.25
C ASN A 235 -5.89 3.22 7.03
N SER A 236 -5.02 2.45 6.36
CA SER A 236 -5.45 1.56 5.28
C SER A 236 -6.39 0.47 5.77
N LEU A 237 -6.12 -0.11 6.95
CA LEU A 237 -7.02 -1.05 7.59
C LEU A 237 -8.34 -0.38 7.99
N ALA A 238 -8.27 0.75 8.70
CA ALA A 238 -9.45 1.48 9.16
C ALA A 238 -10.35 1.90 7.98
N ASN A 239 -9.77 2.50 6.94
CA ASN A 239 -10.51 2.91 5.75
C ASN A 239 -11.18 1.73 5.04
N ALA A 240 -10.54 0.57 4.97
CA ALA A 240 -11.15 -0.61 4.37
C ALA A 240 -12.42 -1.07 5.13
N LEU A 241 -12.41 -0.97 6.46
CA LEU A 241 -13.54 -1.35 7.31
C LEU A 241 -14.66 -0.30 7.29
N PHE A 242 -14.31 0.98 7.52
CA PHE A 242 -15.31 2.05 7.66
C PHE A 242 -15.94 2.47 6.33
N ASN A 243 -15.20 2.41 5.21
CA ASN A 243 -15.76 2.66 3.88
C ASN A 243 -16.83 1.62 3.50
N ALA A 244 -16.66 0.36 3.91
CA ALA A 244 -17.67 -0.68 3.72
C ALA A 244 -18.98 -0.34 4.45
N LEU A 245 -18.90 0.32 5.60
CA LEU A 245 -20.03 0.83 6.37
C LEU A 245 -20.53 2.21 5.89
N LYS A 246 -19.94 2.76 4.83
CA LYS A 246 -20.21 4.13 4.33
C LYS A 246 -20.00 5.20 5.41
N ARG A 247 -19.02 5.00 6.29
CA ARG A 247 -18.64 5.91 7.38
C ARG A 247 -17.26 6.51 7.12
N SER A 248 -17.08 7.75 7.55
CA SER A 248 -15.75 8.39 7.52
C SER A 248 -14.92 7.93 8.72
N ALA A 249 -13.68 7.54 8.46
CA ALA A 249 -12.69 7.22 9.48
C ALA A 249 -11.87 8.47 9.79
N ILE A 250 -11.86 8.92 11.06
CA ILE A 250 -11.10 10.08 11.50
C ILE A 250 -9.99 9.59 12.44
N PRO A 251 -8.73 9.50 11.97
CA PRO A 251 -7.62 9.03 12.77
C PRO A 251 -7.16 10.09 13.80
N SER A 252 -6.64 9.63 14.93
CA SER A 252 -5.87 10.45 15.85
C SER A 252 -4.45 10.69 15.33
N VAL A 253 -3.70 11.53 15.99
CA VAL A 253 -2.25 11.61 15.83
C VAL A 253 -1.65 10.25 16.22
N PRO A 254 -0.74 9.70 15.43
CA PRO A 254 -0.07 8.43 15.75
C PRO A 254 0.85 8.60 16.96
N MET A 255 0.95 7.56 17.80
CA MET A 255 1.80 7.55 18.98
C MET A 255 2.73 6.35 18.98
N LEU A 256 4.02 6.59 19.21
CA LEU A 256 5.00 5.52 19.40
C LEU A 256 4.97 5.04 20.87
N VAL A 257 4.72 3.74 21.07
CA VAL A 257 4.74 3.08 22.38
C VAL A 257 5.92 2.11 22.42
N LYS A 258 6.79 2.30 23.41
CA LYS A 258 7.94 1.43 23.73
C LYS A 258 7.71 0.80 25.10
N GLY A 259 8.24 -0.37 25.37
CA GLY A 259 8.16 -1.01 26.70
C GLY A 259 7.58 -2.41 26.69
N GLY A 260 7.69 -3.10 25.57
CA GLY A 260 7.33 -4.50 25.44
C GLY A 260 5.83 -4.76 25.27
N ALA A 261 5.45 -6.05 25.24
CA ALA A 261 4.08 -6.48 24.96
C ALA A 261 3.03 -5.92 25.93
N GLY A 262 3.38 -5.74 27.20
CA GLY A 262 2.48 -5.17 28.21
C GLY A 262 2.11 -3.72 27.93
N ALA A 263 3.07 -2.88 27.55
CA ALA A 263 2.81 -1.47 27.19
C ALA A 263 1.96 -1.36 25.92
N VAL A 264 2.25 -2.21 24.92
CA VAL A 264 1.48 -2.29 23.67
C VAL A 264 0.03 -2.71 23.94
N THR A 265 -0.16 -3.73 24.77
CA THR A 265 -1.49 -4.21 25.17
C THR A 265 -2.27 -3.14 25.93
N ALA A 266 -1.64 -2.50 26.93
CA ALA A 266 -2.27 -1.43 27.70
C ALA A 266 -2.74 -0.27 26.79
N ALA A 267 -1.94 0.11 25.79
CA ALA A 267 -2.34 1.15 24.85
C ALA A 267 -3.54 0.72 23.98
N LEU A 268 -3.59 -0.54 23.51
CA LEU A 268 -4.72 -1.05 22.73
C LEU A 268 -6.01 -1.15 23.54
N VAL A 269 -5.94 -1.58 24.81
CA VAL A 269 -7.11 -1.72 25.67
C VAL A 269 -7.57 -0.40 26.29
N SER A 270 -6.73 0.64 26.32
CA SER A 270 -7.09 1.93 26.90
C SER A 270 -8.36 2.56 26.31
N CYS A 271 -8.72 2.14 25.11
CA CYS A 271 -9.90 2.59 24.37
C CYS A 271 -11.07 1.61 24.41
N MET A 272 -10.92 0.48 25.12
CA MET A 272 -11.96 -0.54 25.24
C MET A 272 -12.87 -0.23 26.45
N GLU A 273 -14.15 -0.53 26.30
CA GLU A 273 -15.06 -0.54 27.43
C GLU A 273 -14.82 -1.81 28.27
N PRO A 274 -14.52 -1.69 29.58
CA PRO A 274 -14.27 -2.84 30.43
C PRO A 274 -15.40 -3.88 30.36
N GLY A 275 -15.04 -5.14 30.15
CA GLY A 275 -15.99 -6.24 30.16
C GLY A 275 -16.85 -6.41 28.90
N LYS A 276 -16.71 -5.54 27.90
CA LYS A 276 -17.38 -5.73 26.63
C LYS A 276 -16.53 -6.60 25.68
N PRO A 277 -17.16 -7.55 24.95
CA PRO A 277 -16.47 -8.34 23.95
C PRO A 277 -15.99 -7.45 22.79
N VAL A 278 -14.84 -7.78 22.24
CA VAL A 278 -14.27 -7.12 21.07
C VAL A 278 -13.89 -8.14 20.02
N ARG A 279 -13.82 -7.68 18.79
CA ARG A 279 -13.25 -8.42 17.70
C ARG A 279 -11.81 -7.94 17.47
N ILE A 280 -10.88 -8.88 17.49
CA ILE A 280 -9.46 -8.60 17.28
C ILE A 280 -9.10 -8.99 15.85
N ILE A 281 -8.58 -8.04 15.11
CA ILE A 281 -8.01 -8.23 13.78
C ILE A 281 -6.50 -8.30 13.96
N SER A 282 -5.88 -9.39 13.53
CA SER A 282 -4.42 -9.51 13.52
C SER A 282 -3.94 -9.79 12.09
N ALA A 283 -2.90 -9.08 11.66
CA ALA A 283 -2.29 -9.32 10.37
C ALA A 283 -0.77 -9.34 10.50
N ARG A 284 -0.12 -10.34 9.90
CA ARG A 284 1.34 -10.42 9.83
C ARG A 284 1.83 -9.88 8.50
N LEU A 285 2.79 -8.97 8.58
CA LEU A 285 3.45 -8.36 7.45
C LEU A 285 4.93 -8.73 7.46
N ALA A 286 5.52 -8.88 6.29
CA ALA A 286 6.95 -9.04 6.12
C ALA A 286 7.50 -7.93 5.22
N MET A 287 8.57 -7.30 5.66
CA MET A 287 9.34 -6.36 4.86
C MET A 287 10.68 -7.00 4.53
N ARG A 288 11.08 -6.94 3.26
CA ARG A 288 12.36 -7.49 2.77
C ARG A 288 13.18 -6.38 2.12
N ARG A 289 14.42 -6.24 2.53
CA ARG A 289 15.40 -5.32 1.94
C ARG A 289 16.79 -5.94 2.00
N GLU A 290 17.50 -5.96 0.87
CA GLU A 290 18.90 -6.40 0.80
C GLU A 290 19.17 -7.75 1.50
N GLY A 291 18.26 -8.71 1.31
CA GLY A 291 18.35 -10.05 1.94
C GLY A 291 17.96 -10.10 3.43
N ARG A 292 17.64 -8.97 4.06
CA ARG A 292 17.14 -8.92 5.44
C ARG A 292 15.61 -8.93 5.46
N VAL A 293 15.04 -9.51 6.50
CA VAL A 293 13.59 -9.59 6.71
C VAL A 293 13.22 -8.98 8.06
N ALA A 294 12.28 -8.04 8.06
CA ALA A 294 11.63 -7.58 9.28
C ALA A 294 10.17 -8.03 9.28
N GLY A 295 9.80 -8.78 10.31
CA GLY A 295 8.39 -9.11 10.57
C GLY A 295 7.73 -8.00 11.39
N THR A 296 6.49 -7.64 11.01
CA THR A 296 5.64 -6.72 11.77
C THR A 296 4.24 -7.30 11.87
N SER A 297 3.47 -6.83 12.84
CA SER A 297 2.06 -7.23 12.99
C SER A 297 1.17 -6.00 13.08
N VAL A 298 0.03 -6.04 12.42
CA VAL A 298 -1.04 -5.06 12.64
C VAL A 298 -2.05 -5.71 13.57
N ILE A 299 -2.37 -5.03 14.66
CA ILE A 299 -3.40 -5.46 15.60
C ILE A 299 -4.47 -4.37 15.63
N GLY A 300 -5.71 -4.74 15.31
CA GLY A 300 -6.87 -3.85 15.38
C GLY A 300 -7.89 -4.38 16.39
N VAL A 301 -8.44 -3.50 17.20
CA VAL A 301 -9.46 -3.80 18.20
C VAL A 301 -10.75 -3.11 17.79
N LEU A 302 -11.72 -3.91 17.40
CA LEU A 302 -13.00 -3.47 16.86
C LEU A 302 -14.12 -3.79 17.87
N PRO A 303 -14.91 -2.78 18.31
CA PRO A 303 -16.09 -3.03 19.14
C PRO A 303 -17.06 -4.01 18.48
N GLU A 304 -17.65 -4.91 19.26
CA GLU A 304 -18.54 -5.97 18.72
C GLU A 304 -19.72 -5.42 17.92
N GLY A 305 -20.24 -4.24 18.30
CA GLY A 305 -21.33 -3.60 17.55
C GLY A 305 -20.95 -3.28 16.10
N ILE A 306 -19.74 -2.73 15.88
CA ILE A 306 -19.21 -2.46 14.54
C ILE A 306 -18.86 -3.76 13.81
N ALA A 307 -18.33 -4.75 14.54
CA ALA A 307 -18.01 -6.05 13.97
C ALA A 307 -19.27 -6.76 13.45
N ALA A 308 -20.37 -6.73 14.20
CA ALA A 308 -21.65 -7.31 13.80
C ALA A 308 -22.22 -6.62 12.54
N GLU A 309 -22.14 -5.29 12.45
CA GLU A 309 -22.56 -4.57 11.24
C GLU A 309 -21.75 -4.98 10.01
N LEU A 310 -20.42 -5.13 10.16
CA LEU A 310 -19.55 -5.58 9.07
C LEU A 310 -19.84 -7.03 8.65
N ASP A 311 -20.13 -7.92 9.60
CA ASP A 311 -20.45 -9.32 9.32
C ASP A 311 -21.77 -9.43 8.55
N GLN A 312 -22.76 -8.56 8.81
CA GLN A 312 -24.02 -8.50 8.05
C GLN A 312 -23.81 -8.15 6.57
N LEU A 313 -22.85 -7.29 6.22
CA LEU A 313 -22.51 -6.99 4.83
C LEU A 313 -22.02 -8.22 4.05
N GLY A 314 -21.54 -9.25 4.73
CA GLY A 314 -21.05 -10.48 4.11
C GLY A 314 -22.10 -11.53 3.83
N THR A 315 -23.35 -11.34 4.29
CA THR A 315 -24.48 -12.27 4.11
C THR A 315 -25.41 -11.89 2.96
N GLU A 316 -25.26 -10.69 2.40
CA GLU A 316 -26.09 -10.17 1.30
C GLU A 316 -25.45 -10.31 -0.10
N GLY A 317 -24.33 -11.08 -0.25
CA GLY A 317 -23.60 -11.25 -1.50
C GLY A 317 -23.57 -12.68 -2.04
#